data_37df53d7e5915aed1a3eb21fbf52e5e5
#
_entry.id   37df53d7e5915aed1a3eb21fbf52e5e5
#
_cell.length_a   1.000
_cell.length_b   1.000
_cell.length_c   1.000
_cell.angle_alpha   90.00
_cell.angle_beta   90.00
_cell.angle_gamma   90.00
#
_symmetry.space_group_name_H-M   'P 1'
#
loop_
_entity.id
_entity.type
_entity.pdbx_description
1 polymer ?
#
loop_
_entity_poly.entity_id
_entity_poly.type
_entity_poly.pdbx_seq_one_letter_code
_entity_poly.pdbx_strand_id
1 'polypeptide(L)'
;MRVAVAGVAAAVALGAAAIPFACFRAEPAPYAPRDPHLAAWPLYVYPAVTTPARAFVFFVGNDIGFWGAHQELAKRLAGAGYHVVGIDVKAYFPHLVDADSARGRAFADTVAMMIGLARRELGADSLPVIVGGHSLGAEIAAWIAAEAPPRDLAGALLISPRARGHLRATLSDVANRSAPEEPGSFGVGAEISAAAPGVRFAIVRGTDDRFRDADAGLLREGGQRIEKWAVPWGGHSMSNILLAGPFVERALAWTLRR
;
A
#
# COMPACT_ATOMS: atom_id res chain seq x y z
N MET A 1 40.15 -30.60 -0.42
CA MET A 1 39.78 -29.18 -0.49
C MET A 1 38.61 -28.81 -1.44
N ARG A 2 38.43 -29.47 -2.58
CA ARG A 2 37.36 -29.15 -3.55
C ARG A 2 35.93 -29.47 -3.04
N VAL A 3 35.75 -30.50 -2.21
CA VAL A 3 34.43 -30.92 -1.69
C VAL A 3 33.89 -29.97 -0.63
N ALA A 4 34.76 -29.38 0.20
CA ALA A 4 34.35 -28.42 1.24
C ALA A 4 33.86 -27.06 0.65
N VAL A 5 34.45 -26.60 -0.46
CA VAL A 5 34.05 -25.34 -1.13
C VAL A 5 32.69 -25.49 -1.81
N ALA A 6 32.39 -26.67 -2.40
CA ALA A 6 31.08 -26.93 -3.01
C ALA A 6 29.96 -26.98 -1.97
N GLY A 7 30.22 -27.53 -0.77
CA GLY A 7 29.23 -27.54 0.33
C GLY A 7 28.89 -26.18 0.87
N VAL A 8 29.88 -25.32 1.02
CA VAL A 8 29.65 -23.92 1.49
C VAL A 8 28.89 -23.09 0.44
N ALA A 9 29.24 -23.23 -0.84
CA ALA A 9 28.55 -22.53 -1.92
C ALA A 9 27.07 -22.96 -2.03
N ALA A 10 26.79 -24.25 -1.89
CA ALA A 10 25.42 -24.79 -1.89
C ALA A 10 24.61 -24.30 -0.67
N ALA A 11 25.22 -24.27 0.53
CA ALA A 11 24.56 -23.76 1.73
C ALA A 11 24.26 -22.26 1.65
N VAL A 12 25.18 -21.45 1.08
CA VAL A 12 24.96 -20.02 0.83
C VAL A 12 23.88 -19.78 -0.22
N ALA A 13 23.87 -20.57 -1.30
CA ALA A 13 22.84 -20.47 -2.33
C ALA A 13 21.45 -20.87 -1.82
N LEU A 14 21.35 -21.94 -0.99
CA LEU A 14 20.10 -22.35 -0.35
C LEU A 14 19.64 -21.31 0.69
N GLY A 15 20.55 -20.73 1.46
CA GLY A 15 20.24 -19.64 2.39
C GLY A 15 19.74 -18.39 1.68
N ALA A 16 20.42 -18.00 0.59
CA ALA A 16 20.02 -16.85 -0.21
C ALA A 16 18.67 -17.03 -0.93
N ALA A 17 18.32 -18.27 -1.31
CA ALA A 17 17.01 -18.61 -1.89
C ALA A 17 15.90 -18.69 -0.81
N ALA A 18 16.21 -19.09 0.41
CA ALA A 18 15.24 -19.23 1.49
C ALA A 18 14.77 -17.88 2.04
N ILE A 19 15.63 -16.85 2.04
CA ILE A 19 15.29 -15.49 2.52
C ILE A 19 14.11 -14.89 1.75
N PRO A 20 14.07 -14.89 0.40
CA PRO A 20 12.92 -14.41 -0.36
C PRO A 20 11.63 -15.16 -0.02
N PHE A 21 11.69 -16.50 0.09
CA PHE A 21 10.52 -17.32 0.41
C PHE A 21 9.95 -17.03 1.81
N ALA A 22 10.79 -16.85 2.81
CA ALA A 22 10.35 -16.49 4.16
C ALA A 22 9.69 -15.10 4.18
N CYS A 23 10.20 -14.15 3.40
CA CYS A 23 9.64 -12.80 3.29
C CYS A 23 8.29 -12.77 2.56
N PHE A 24 8.02 -13.71 1.65
CA PHE A 24 6.75 -13.81 0.92
C PHE A 24 5.67 -14.59 1.68
N ARG A 25 6.03 -15.25 2.75
CA ARG A 25 5.06 -15.99 3.55
C ARG A 25 4.23 -15.00 4.38
N ALA A 26 2.93 -14.95 4.11
CA ALA A 26 1.99 -14.24 4.95
C ALA A 26 1.65 -15.10 6.18
N GLU A 27 1.65 -14.48 7.34
CA GLU A 27 1.16 -15.07 8.59
C GLU A 27 -0.30 -14.67 8.81
N PRO A 28 -1.10 -15.42 9.57
CA PRO A 28 -2.42 -14.97 9.99
C PRO A 28 -2.34 -13.61 10.69
N ALA A 29 -3.28 -12.72 10.42
CA ALA A 29 -3.35 -11.44 11.11
C ALA A 29 -3.62 -11.67 12.61
N PRO A 30 -3.10 -10.79 13.50
CA PRO A 30 -3.27 -10.93 14.95
C PRO A 30 -4.72 -10.73 15.41
N TYR A 31 -5.55 -10.17 14.57
CA TYR A 31 -6.96 -9.90 14.84
C TYR A 31 -7.84 -10.49 13.75
N ALA A 32 -8.80 -11.33 14.15
CA ALA A 32 -9.84 -11.86 13.27
C ALA A 32 -11.10 -10.97 13.37
N PRO A 33 -11.59 -10.42 12.26
CA PRO A 33 -12.81 -9.63 12.25
C PRO A 33 -14.02 -10.41 12.80
N ARG A 34 -14.82 -9.76 13.64
CA ARG A 34 -16.06 -10.32 14.17
C ARG A 34 -17.25 -10.07 13.24
N ASP A 35 -17.21 -8.96 12.50
CA ASP A 35 -18.19 -8.69 11.46
C ASP A 35 -18.04 -9.72 10.32
N PRO A 36 -19.11 -10.50 9.99
CA PRO A 36 -19.03 -11.54 8.98
C PRO A 36 -18.76 -11.00 7.59
N HIS A 37 -19.15 -9.76 7.30
CA HIS A 37 -18.84 -9.13 6.01
C HIS A 37 -17.35 -8.80 5.92
N LEU A 38 -16.72 -8.32 7.01
CA LEU A 38 -15.27 -8.11 7.01
C LEU A 38 -14.49 -9.41 6.96
N ALA A 39 -14.94 -10.43 7.69
CA ALA A 39 -14.30 -11.74 7.71
C ALA A 39 -14.32 -12.46 6.35
N ALA A 40 -15.26 -12.10 5.47
CA ALA A 40 -15.35 -12.65 4.12
C ALA A 40 -14.31 -12.07 3.14
N TRP A 41 -13.61 -10.97 3.51
CA TRP A 41 -12.62 -10.32 2.65
C TRP A 41 -11.19 -10.75 3.02
N PRO A 42 -10.25 -10.72 2.08
CA PRO A 42 -8.85 -11.03 2.35
C PRO A 42 -8.15 -9.88 3.09
N LEU A 43 -8.61 -9.58 4.30
CA LEU A 43 -8.14 -8.50 5.14
C LEU A 43 -7.18 -8.99 6.21
N TYR A 44 -6.20 -8.14 6.52
CA TYR A 44 -5.24 -8.28 7.60
C TYR A 44 -5.40 -7.12 8.57
N VAL A 45 -5.94 -7.37 9.75
CA VAL A 45 -6.31 -6.34 10.72
C VAL A 45 -5.29 -6.27 11.85
N TYR A 46 -4.76 -5.08 12.09
CA TYR A 46 -3.79 -4.76 13.14
C TYR A 46 -4.31 -3.58 13.95
N PRO A 47 -4.97 -3.84 15.09
CA PRO A 47 -5.42 -2.77 15.99
C PRO A 47 -4.23 -1.97 16.53
N ALA A 48 -4.41 -0.66 16.75
CA ALA A 48 -3.40 0.17 17.40
C ALA A 48 -3.09 -0.37 18.79
N VAL A 49 -1.79 -0.43 19.12
CA VAL A 49 -1.33 -0.91 20.43
C VAL A 49 -1.45 0.18 21.50
N THR A 50 -1.38 1.45 21.09
CA THR A 50 -1.44 2.60 21.99
C THR A 50 -2.81 3.27 21.97
N THR A 51 -3.21 3.82 23.12
CA THR A 51 -4.49 4.55 23.31
C THR A 51 -4.18 5.96 23.81
N PRO A 52 -4.75 7.02 23.22
CA PRO A 52 -5.65 6.99 22.05
C PRO A 52 -4.92 6.67 20.76
N ALA A 53 -5.62 6.01 19.84
CA ALA A 53 -5.10 5.79 18.50
C ALA A 53 -5.04 7.11 17.70
N ARG A 54 -4.09 7.21 16.77
CA ARG A 54 -3.79 8.44 16.01
C ARG A 54 -4.62 8.57 14.74
N ALA A 55 -4.79 7.48 14.02
CA ALA A 55 -5.53 7.42 12.77
C ALA A 55 -5.88 5.97 12.41
N PHE A 56 -6.76 5.83 11.43
CA PHE A 56 -7.07 4.59 10.74
C PHE A 56 -6.37 4.57 9.37
N VAL A 57 -5.64 3.51 9.09
CA VAL A 57 -4.91 3.31 7.82
C VAL A 57 -5.52 2.12 7.09
N PHE A 58 -6.06 2.34 5.89
CA PHE A 58 -6.43 1.29 4.94
C PHE A 58 -5.28 1.10 3.95
N PHE A 59 -4.63 -0.05 3.98
CA PHE A 59 -3.40 -0.29 3.23
C PHE A 59 -3.59 -1.36 2.16
N VAL A 60 -3.38 -0.99 0.91
CA VAL A 60 -3.51 -1.87 -0.26
C VAL A 60 -2.18 -2.55 -0.52
N GLY A 61 -2.16 -3.89 -0.52
CA GLY A 61 -0.99 -4.69 -0.91
C GLY A 61 -0.57 -4.44 -2.35
N ASN A 62 0.50 -5.08 -2.80
CA ASN A 62 0.94 -5.00 -4.19
C ASN A 62 0.40 -6.18 -5.03
N ASP A 63 0.85 -6.28 -6.28
CA ASP A 63 0.48 -7.35 -7.23
C ASP A 63 0.81 -8.78 -6.77
N ILE A 64 1.73 -8.94 -5.82
CA ILE A 64 2.01 -10.25 -5.18
C ILE A 64 1.21 -10.49 -3.89
N GLY A 65 0.40 -9.54 -3.45
CA GLY A 65 -0.50 -9.67 -2.31
C GLY A 65 -0.07 -8.86 -1.07
N PHE A 66 -0.67 -9.20 0.08
CA PHE A 66 -0.32 -8.64 1.38
C PHE A 66 0.61 -9.62 2.11
N TRP A 67 1.90 -9.54 1.85
CA TRP A 67 2.92 -10.50 2.27
C TRP A 67 3.74 -10.00 3.49
N GLY A 68 4.66 -10.83 3.98
CA GLY A 68 5.38 -10.62 5.24
C GLY A 68 5.95 -9.22 5.47
N ALA A 69 6.54 -8.57 4.46
CA ALA A 69 7.06 -7.21 4.62
C ALA A 69 5.94 -6.17 4.85
N HIS A 70 4.77 -6.33 4.22
CA HIS A 70 3.60 -5.48 4.51
C HIS A 70 3.08 -5.72 5.92
N GLN A 71 3.11 -6.98 6.39
CA GLN A 71 2.69 -7.34 7.74
C GLN A 71 3.62 -6.74 8.80
N GLU A 72 4.93 -6.79 8.58
CA GLU A 72 5.90 -6.15 9.48
C GLU A 72 5.74 -4.63 9.52
N LEU A 73 5.47 -4.00 8.37
CA LEU A 73 5.12 -2.58 8.33
C LEU A 73 3.82 -2.31 9.12
N ALA A 74 2.79 -3.13 8.93
CA ALA A 74 1.51 -2.98 9.64
C ALA A 74 1.68 -3.15 11.16
N LYS A 75 2.43 -4.15 11.61
CA LYS A 75 2.78 -4.35 13.03
C LYS A 75 3.50 -3.11 13.61
N ARG A 76 4.47 -2.59 12.86
CA ARG A 76 5.20 -1.38 13.25
C ARG A 76 4.27 -0.17 13.39
N LEU A 77 3.39 0.05 12.42
CA LEU A 77 2.43 1.16 12.46
C LEU A 77 1.41 0.98 13.60
N ALA A 78 0.96 -0.25 13.87
CA ALA A 78 0.10 -0.54 15.02
C ALA A 78 0.80 -0.19 16.34
N GLY A 79 2.09 -0.50 16.47
CA GLY A 79 2.93 -0.07 17.60
C GLY A 79 3.06 1.45 17.70
N ALA A 80 3.05 2.17 16.59
CA ALA A 80 3.10 3.63 16.53
C ALA A 80 1.72 4.30 16.72
N GLY A 81 0.67 3.53 17.01
CA GLY A 81 -0.66 4.04 17.35
C GLY A 81 -1.62 4.19 16.18
N TYR A 82 -1.40 3.50 15.08
CA TYR A 82 -2.33 3.46 13.96
C TYR A 82 -3.13 2.16 13.95
N HIS A 83 -4.45 2.21 13.76
CA HIS A 83 -5.18 1.04 13.32
C HIS A 83 -4.83 0.78 11.85
N VAL A 84 -4.38 -0.42 11.51
CA VAL A 84 -4.02 -0.76 10.13
C VAL A 84 -4.89 -1.90 9.65
N VAL A 85 -5.56 -1.70 8.53
CA VAL A 85 -6.31 -2.75 7.82
C VAL A 85 -5.71 -2.90 6.43
N GLY A 86 -5.01 -4.00 6.22
CA GLY A 86 -4.41 -4.36 4.95
C GLY A 86 -5.36 -5.20 4.11
N ILE A 87 -5.40 -4.97 2.79
CA ILE A 87 -6.10 -5.82 1.85
C ILE A 87 -5.12 -6.55 0.94
N ASP A 88 -5.30 -7.87 0.81
CA ASP A 88 -4.59 -8.68 -0.18
C ASP A 88 -5.24 -8.50 -1.56
N VAL A 89 -4.70 -7.56 -2.32
CA VAL A 89 -5.17 -7.26 -3.68
C VAL A 89 -5.08 -8.48 -4.59
N LYS A 90 -4.06 -9.32 -4.43
CA LYS A 90 -3.92 -10.53 -5.27
C LYS A 90 -5.08 -11.51 -5.05
N ALA A 91 -5.48 -11.72 -3.80
CA ALA A 91 -6.64 -12.55 -3.49
C ALA A 91 -7.94 -11.90 -3.98
N TYR A 92 -7.93 -10.56 -4.11
CA TYR A 92 -9.06 -9.76 -4.57
C TYR A 92 -9.11 -9.58 -6.09
N PHE A 93 -8.06 -9.90 -6.85
CA PHE A 93 -7.96 -9.69 -8.31
C PHE A 93 -9.15 -10.17 -9.14
N PRO A 94 -9.81 -11.31 -8.82
CA PRO A 94 -11.01 -11.70 -9.60
C PRO A 94 -12.13 -10.67 -9.58
N HIS A 95 -12.11 -9.73 -8.64
CA HIS A 95 -13.08 -8.65 -8.48
C HIS A 95 -12.59 -7.30 -9.00
N LEU A 96 -11.29 -7.18 -9.34
CA LEU A 96 -10.71 -5.97 -9.91
C LEU A 96 -11.00 -5.89 -11.42
N VAL A 97 -11.27 -4.67 -11.87
CA VAL A 97 -11.77 -4.40 -13.22
C VAL A 97 -11.23 -3.07 -13.73
N ASP A 98 -11.59 -2.68 -14.94
CA ASP A 98 -11.22 -1.38 -15.49
C ASP A 98 -11.82 -0.23 -14.67
N ALA A 99 -11.03 0.79 -14.38
CA ALA A 99 -11.40 1.89 -13.49
C ALA A 99 -12.60 2.70 -13.99
N ASP A 100 -12.74 2.85 -15.29
CA ASP A 100 -13.81 3.58 -15.97
C ASP A 100 -15.09 2.74 -16.17
N SER A 101 -15.08 1.46 -15.81
CA SER A 101 -16.23 0.57 -15.93
C SER A 101 -17.26 0.75 -14.81
N ALA A 102 -18.49 0.25 -15.03
CA ALA A 102 -19.50 0.17 -13.98
C ALA A 102 -19.03 -0.67 -12.77
N ARG A 103 -18.16 -1.66 -13.01
CA ARG A 103 -17.56 -2.47 -11.94
C ARG A 103 -16.48 -1.71 -11.17
N GLY A 104 -15.79 -0.74 -11.79
CA GLY A 104 -14.90 0.17 -11.08
C GLY A 104 -15.64 0.98 -10.02
N ARG A 105 -16.83 1.49 -10.34
CA ARG A 105 -17.70 2.15 -9.35
C ARG A 105 -18.16 1.20 -8.25
N ALA A 106 -18.53 -0.03 -8.59
CA ALA A 106 -18.88 -1.04 -7.57
C ALA A 106 -17.70 -1.40 -6.66
N PHE A 107 -16.47 -1.36 -7.19
CA PHE A 107 -15.26 -1.49 -6.37
C PHE A 107 -15.11 -0.32 -5.40
N ALA A 108 -15.37 0.91 -5.85
CA ALA A 108 -15.35 2.09 -4.98
C ALA A 108 -16.31 1.95 -3.80
N ASP A 109 -17.56 1.55 -4.07
CA ASP A 109 -18.58 1.30 -3.03
C ASP A 109 -18.14 0.21 -2.05
N THR A 110 -17.52 -0.84 -2.57
CA THR A 110 -17.01 -1.95 -1.77
C THR A 110 -15.89 -1.51 -0.83
N VAL A 111 -14.94 -0.71 -1.33
CA VAL A 111 -13.83 -0.16 -0.52
C VAL A 111 -14.39 0.76 0.57
N ALA A 112 -15.32 1.65 0.23
CA ALA A 112 -15.97 2.53 1.19
C ALA A 112 -16.69 1.74 2.30
N MET A 113 -17.39 0.67 1.93
CA MET A 113 -18.05 -0.23 2.86
C MET A 113 -17.05 -0.94 3.78
N MET A 114 -15.98 -1.53 3.24
CA MET A 114 -14.94 -2.20 4.03
C MET A 114 -14.30 -1.26 5.05
N ILE A 115 -13.93 -0.05 4.63
CA ILE A 115 -13.36 0.97 5.52
C ILE A 115 -14.36 1.33 6.63
N GLY A 116 -15.62 1.55 6.29
CA GLY A 116 -16.66 1.88 7.24
C GLY A 116 -16.91 0.78 8.28
N LEU A 117 -16.98 -0.47 7.83
CA LEU A 117 -17.14 -1.64 8.71
C LEU A 117 -15.94 -1.80 9.64
N ALA A 118 -14.72 -1.74 9.11
CA ALA A 118 -13.50 -1.90 9.89
C ALA A 118 -13.31 -0.78 10.92
N ARG A 119 -13.65 0.47 10.58
CA ARG A 119 -13.62 1.59 11.53
C ARG A 119 -14.57 1.35 12.71
N ARG A 120 -15.82 0.93 12.45
CA ARG A 120 -16.79 0.63 13.51
C ARG A 120 -16.30 -0.50 14.40
N GLU A 121 -15.79 -1.57 13.81
CA GLU A 121 -15.31 -2.72 14.58
C GLU A 121 -14.13 -2.38 15.49
N LEU A 122 -13.26 -1.46 15.06
CA LEU A 122 -12.09 -1.02 15.82
C LEU A 122 -12.35 0.21 16.70
N GLY A 123 -13.58 0.73 16.74
CA GLY A 123 -13.91 1.96 17.47
C GLY A 123 -13.19 3.20 16.92
N ALA A 124 -12.94 3.23 15.62
CA ALA A 124 -12.15 4.24 14.92
C ALA A 124 -13.01 5.25 14.11
N ASP A 125 -14.32 5.32 14.37
CA ASP A 125 -15.25 6.15 13.57
C ASP A 125 -14.92 7.65 13.58
N SER A 126 -14.32 8.15 14.66
CA SER A 126 -13.91 9.56 14.81
C SER A 126 -12.48 9.84 14.38
N LEU A 127 -11.72 8.81 14.03
CA LEU A 127 -10.31 8.98 13.64
C LEU A 127 -10.17 9.45 12.19
N PRO A 128 -9.15 10.27 11.88
CA PRO A 128 -8.81 10.56 10.50
C PRO A 128 -8.42 9.28 9.76
N VAL A 129 -8.77 9.22 8.48
CA VAL A 129 -8.48 8.08 7.60
C VAL A 129 -7.28 8.42 6.71
N ILE A 130 -6.39 7.48 6.56
CA ILE A 130 -5.33 7.49 5.55
C ILE A 130 -5.53 6.25 4.67
N VAL A 131 -5.58 6.43 3.36
CA VAL A 131 -5.46 5.34 2.42
C VAL A 131 -4.00 5.19 2.02
N GLY A 132 -3.52 3.96 1.88
CA GLY A 132 -2.12 3.76 1.53
C GLY A 132 -1.91 2.49 0.75
N GLY A 133 -0.73 2.32 0.19
CA GLY A 133 -0.37 1.09 -0.50
C GLY A 133 1.05 1.09 -1.03
N HIS A 134 1.44 -0.05 -1.61
CA HIS A 134 2.76 -0.26 -2.19
C HIS A 134 2.67 -0.68 -3.65
N SER A 135 3.45 -0.06 -4.55
CA SER A 135 3.48 -0.35 -5.98
C SER A 135 2.06 -0.24 -6.57
N LEU A 136 1.49 -1.29 -7.16
CA LEU A 136 0.11 -1.32 -7.62
C LEU A 136 -0.88 -0.84 -6.54
N GLY A 137 -0.68 -1.23 -5.29
CA GLY A 137 -1.50 -0.76 -4.17
C GLY A 137 -1.38 0.74 -3.91
N ALA A 138 -0.23 1.35 -4.18
CA ALA A 138 -0.06 2.80 -4.07
C ALA A 138 -0.85 3.55 -5.16
N GLU A 139 -0.89 3.00 -6.35
CA GLU A 139 -1.68 3.54 -7.47
C GLU A 139 -3.18 3.44 -7.15
N ILE A 140 -3.63 2.27 -6.66
CA ILE A 140 -5.01 2.06 -6.20
C ILE A 140 -5.35 3.01 -5.04
N ALA A 141 -4.44 3.25 -4.10
CA ALA A 141 -4.64 4.19 -3.00
C ALA A 141 -4.84 5.65 -3.49
N ALA A 142 -4.09 6.07 -4.53
CA ALA A 142 -4.30 7.37 -5.16
C ALA A 142 -5.68 7.46 -5.82
N TRP A 143 -6.08 6.40 -6.53
CA TRP A 143 -7.41 6.30 -7.13
C TRP A 143 -8.53 6.32 -6.06
N ILE A 144 -8.39 5.57 -4.96
CA ILE A 144 -9.36 5.61 -3.85
C ILE A 144 -9.48 7.04 -3.29
N ALA A 145 -8.37 7.75 -3.16
CA ALA A 145 -8.38 9.11 -2.61
C ALA A 145 -9.11 10.12 -3.49
N ALA A 146 -9.20 9.88 -4.80
CA ALA A 146 -9.89 10.72 -5.77
C ALA A 146 -11.34 10.27 -6.01
N GLU A 147 -11.52 9.00 -6.35
CA GLU A 147 -12.76 8.46 -6.90
C GLU A 147 -13.68 7.83 -5.85
N ALA A 148 -13.10 7.36 -4.74
CA ALA A 148 -13.82 6.69 -3.66
C ALA A 148 -13.38 7.18 -2.27
N PRO A 149 -13.29 8.50 -2.04
CA PRO A 149 -12.71 9.01 -0.80
C PRO A 149 -13.55 8.57 0.41
N PRO A 150 -12.95 7.87 1.38
CA PRO A 150 -13.65 7.55 2.60
C PRO A 150 -13.94 8.83 3.39
N ARG A 151 -15.00 8.79 4.21
CA ARG A 151 -15.29 9.88 5.14
C ARG A 151 -14.05 10.12 6.04
N ASP A 152 -13.76 11.39 6.31
CA ASP A 152 -12.64 11.85 7.13
C ASP A 152 -11.25 11.51 6.54
N LEU A 153 -11.15 11.37 5.21
CA LEU A 153 -9.88 11.17 4.52
C LEU A 153 -8.95 12.37 4.77
N ALA A 154 -7.86 12.12 5.48
CA ALA A 154 -6.83 13.12 5.78
C ALA A 154 -5.69 13.08 4.75
N GLY A 155 -5.38 11.92 4.20
CA GLY A 155 -4.30 11.80 3.24
C GLY A 155 -4.14 10.42 2.64
N ALA A 156 -3.17 10.32 1.74
CA ALA A 156 -2.77 9.09 1.09
C ALA A 156 -1.26 8.83 1.26
N LEU A 157 -0.89 7.58 1.52
CA LEU A 157 0.48 7.10 1.62
C LEU A 157 0.81 6.25 0.39
N LEU A 158 1.69 6.75 -0.46
CA LEU A 158 2.07 6.11 -1.72
C LEU A 158 3.50 5.57 -1.61
N ILE A 159 3.66 4.27 -1.40
CA ILE A 159 4.98 3.64 -1.35
C ILE A 159 5.33 3.12 -2.74
N SER A 160 6.37 3.68 -3.34
CA SER A 160 6.87 3.32 -4.67
C SER A 160 5.80 3.33 -5.78
N PRO A 161 4.96 4.39 -5.91
CA PRO A 161 3.96 4.46 -6.97
C PRO A 161 4.61 4.58 -8.34
N ARG A 162 3.95 4.07 -9.37
CA ARG A 162 4.29 4.35 -10.78
C ARG A 162 3.50 5.57 -11.28
N ALA A 163 3.79 6.02 -12.49
CA ALA A 163 3.06 7.16 -13.09
C ALA A 163 1.62 6.80 -13.49
N ARG A 164 1.36 5.53 -13.80
CA ARG A 164 0.04 5.02 -14.22
C ARG A 164 -0.28 3.72 -13.49
N GLY A 165 -1.57 3.53 -13.21
CA GLY A 165 -2.11 2.37 -12.55
C GLY A 165 -3.36 1.80 -13.22
N HIS A 166 -3.79 0.66 -12.70
CA HIS A 166 -5.03 -0.03 -13.06
C HIS A 166 -5.72 -0.51 -11.80
N LEU A 167 -7.02 -0.79 -11.89
CA LEU A 167 -7.74 -1.54 -10.85
C LEU A 167 -7.64 -3.07 -11.03
N ARG A 168 -6.76 -3.53 -11.89
CA ARG A 168 -6.51 -4.96 -12.16
C ARG A 168 -5.01 -5.22 -12.29
N ALA A 169 -4.59 -6.47 -12.07
CA ALA A 169 -3.24 -6.87 -12.43
C ALA A 169 -3.11 -7.02 -13.96
N THR A 170 -2.02 -6.54 -14.50
CA THR A 170 -1.71 -6.58 -15.92
C THR A 170 -0.38 -7.31 -16.16
N LEU A 171 -0.07 -7.65 -17.42
CA LEU A 171 1.24 -8.18 -17.78
C LEU A 171 2.37 -7.19 -17.48
N SER A 172 2.07 -5.89 -17.45
CA SER A 172 3.05 -4.85 -17.07
C SER A 172 3.46 -4.99 -15.61
N ASP A 173 2.53 -5.35 -14.70
CA ASP A 173 2.83 -5.59 -13.30
C ASP A 173 3.75 -6.81 -13.14
N VAL A 174 3.39 -7.92 -13.79
CA VAL A 174 4.22 -9.14 -13.80
C VAL A 174 5.60 -8.87 -14.36
N ALA A 175 5.70 -8.09 -15.45
CA ALA A 175 6.96 -7.68 -16.06
C ALA A 175 7.68 -6.58 -15.27
N ASN A 176 7.07 -6.06 -14.21
CA ASN A 176 7.54 -4.94 -13.41
C ASN A 176 7.93 -3.73 -14.30
N ARG A 177 7.00 -3.30 -15.14
CA ARG A 177 7.11 -2.16 -16.06
C ARG A 177 6.02 -1.14 -15.75
N SER A 178 6.20 0.10 -16.18
CA SER A 178 5.13 1.09 -16.16
C SER A 178 3.97 0.63 -17.04
N ALA A 179 2.75 0.82 -16.55
CA ALA A 179 1.56 0.54 -17.32
C ALA A 179 1.52 1.43 -18.58
N PRO A 180 1.14 0.88 -19.74
CA PRO A 180 0.89 1.68 -20.93
C PRO A 180 -0.34 2.56 -20.74
N GLU A 181 -0.49 3.57 -21.59
CA GLU A 181 -1.73 4.29 -21.72
C GLU A 181 -2.73 3.47 -22.54
N GLU A 182 -3.70 2.90 -21.85
CA GLU A 182 -4.71 2.02 -22.45
C GLU A 182 -6.05 2.21 -21.73
N PRO A 183 -7.19 1.78 -22.33
CA PRO A 183 -8.49 1.84 -21.69
C PRO A 183 -8.48 1.17 -20.30
N GLY A 184 -9.08 1.82 -19.31
CA GLY A 184 -9.13 1.35 -17.92
C GLY A 184 -7.85 1.62 -17.11
N SER A 185 -6.79 2.21 -17.72
CA SER A 185 -5.67 2.75 -16.97
C SER A 185 -5.95 4.19 -16.51
N PHE A 186 -5.34 4.59 -15.41
CA PHE A 186 -5.42 5.96 -14.90
C PHE A 186 -4.05 6.53 -14.61
N GLY A 187 -3.90 7.86 -14.74
CA GLY A 187 -2.69 8.58 -14.36
C GLY A 187 -2.68 8.88 -12.87
N VAL A 188 -1.68 8.41 -12.12
CA VAL A 188 -1.59 8.65 -10.67
C VAL A 188 -1.52 10.15 -10.35
N GLY A 189 -0.83 10.94 -11.17
CA GLY A 189 -0.80 12.40 -11.04
C GLY A 189 -2.18 13.04 -11.22
N ALA A 190 -2.98 12.55 -12.17
CA ALA A 190 -4.35 13.02 -12.38
C ALA A 190 -5.23 12.75 -11.16
N GLU A 191 -5.13 11.55 -10.56
CA GLU A 191 -5.85 11.22 -9.33
C GLU A 191 -5.44 12.12 -8.16
N ILE A 192 -4.13 12.39 -8.00
CA ILE A 192 -3.63 13.32 -6.99
C ILE A 192 -4.25 14.72 -7.19
N SER A 193 -4.34 15.18 -8.43
CA SER A 193 -4.93 16.48 -8.76
C SER A 193 -6.44 16.51 -8.50
N ALA A 194 -7.15 15.43 -8.83
CA ALA A 194 -8.61 15.32 -8.69
C ALA A 194 -9.08 15.19 -7.23
N ALA A 195 -8.24 14.66 -6.35
CA ALA A 195 -8.57 14.49 -4.94
C ALA A 195 -8.89 15.82 -4.25
N ALA A 196 -9.77 15.78 -3.25
CA ALA A 196 -10.21 16.95 -2.50
C ALA A 196 -9.02 17.79 -1.98
N PRO A 197 -9.13 19.16 -1.97
CA PRO A 197 -8.01 20.05 -1.66
C PRO A 197 -7.35 19.82 -0.28
N GLY A 198 -8.10 19.28 0.69
CA GLY A 198 -7.61 18.97 2.04
C GLY A 198 -6.81 17.66 2.14
N VAL A 199 -6.82 16.82 1.11
CA VAL A 199 -6.13 15.53 1.12
C VAL A 199 -4.65 15.72 0.81
N ARG A 200 -3.78 15.21 1.68
CA ARG A 200 -2.32 15.26 1.51
C ARG A 200 -1.78 13.93 1.01
N PHE A 201 -0.78 13.99 0.15
CA PHE A 201 -0.15 12.82 -0.45
C PHE A 201 1.31 12.69 0.01
N ALA A 202 1.66 11.56 0.59
CA ALA A 202 3.01 11.25 1.01
C ALA A 202 3.61 10.17 0.11
N ILE A 203 4.67 10.49 -0.64
CA ILE A 203 5.42 9.50 -1.40
C ILE A 203 6.59 9.01 -0.56
N VAL A 204 6.70 7.70 -0.37
CA VAL A 204 7.89 7.05 0.18
C VAL A 204 8.56 6.25 -0.93
N ARG A 205 9.78 6.62 -1.30
CA ARG A 205 10.50 6.11 -2.48
C ARG A 205 11.93 5.72 -2.16
N GLY A 206 12.33 4.55 -2.60
CA GLY A 206 13.74 4.15 -2.54
C GLY A 206 14.62 4.93 -3.52
N THR A 207 15.86 5.26 -3.13
CA THR A 207 16.79 5.96 -4.02
C THR A 207 17.17 5.14 -5.26
N ASP A 208 17.10 3.82 -5.15
CA ASP A 208 17.42 2.87 -6.22
C ASP A 208 16.16 2.30 -6.90
N ASP A 209 14.99 2.90 -6.63
CA ASP A 209 13.75 2.53 -7.30
C ASP A 209 13.80 2.95 -8.77
N ARG A 210 13.59 1.98 -9.67
CA ARG A 210 13.62 2.20 -11.12
C ARG A 210 12.50 3.12 -11.64
N PHE A 211 11.44 3.31 -10.87
CA PHE A 211 10.31 4.17 -11.22
C PHE A 211 10.41 5.58 -10.63
N ARG A 212 11.55 5.94 -10.03
CA ARG A 212 11.76 7.26 -9.40
C ARG A 212 11.56 8.45 -10.35
N ASP A 213 11.67 8.23 -11.64
CA ASP A 213 11.48 9.29 -12.65
C ASP A 213 10.02 9.77 -12.71
N ALA A 214 9.06 8.96 -12.23
CA ALA A 214 7.67 9.38 -12.08
C ALA A 214 7.48 10.51 -11.06
N ASP A 215 8.36 10.61 -10.05
CA ASP A 215 8.19 11.50 -8.91
C ASP A 215 8.09 12.98 -9.30
N ALA A 216 8.87 13.41 -10.28
CA ALA A 216 8.84 14.81 -10.75
C ALA A 216 7.45 15.21 -11.28
N GLY A 217 6.79 14.30 -12.01
CA GLY A 217 5.43 14.47 -12.46
C GLY A 217 4.43 14.51 -11.30
N LEU A 218 4.51 13.53 -10.40
CA LEU A 218 3.61 13.42 -9.26
C LEU A 218 3.71 14.64 -8.33
N LEU A 219 4.93 15.10 -8.03
CA LEU A 219 5.17 16.29 -7.19
C LEU A 219 4.61 17.56 -7.83
N ARG A 220 4.75 17.69 -9.15
CA ARG A 220 4.17 18.85 -9.89
C ARG A 220 2.64 18.84 -9.80
N GLU A 221 1.99 17.69 -10.03
CA GLU A 221 0.54 17.56 -9.98
C GLU A 221 -0.03 17.77 -8.56
N GLY A 222 0.68 17.31 -7.54
CA GLY A 222 0.25 17.46 -6.13
C GLY A 222 0.54 18.85 -5.54
N GLY A 223 1.51 19.58 -6.08
CA GLY A 223 1.89 20.91 -5.60
C GLY A 223 2.25 20.90 -4.11
N GLN A 224 1.65 21.76 -3.31
CA GLN A 224 1.90 21.86 -1.86
C GLN A 224 1.26 20.73 -1.03
N ARG A 225 0.40 19.90 -1.66
CA ARG A 225 -0.30 18.80 -0.99
C ARG A 225 0.47 17.49 -1.02
N ILE A 226 1.65 17.47 -1.64
CA ILE A 226 2.45 16.26 -1.78
C ILE A 226 3.87 16.49 -1.27
N GLU A 227 4.39 15.51 -0.53
CA GLU A 227 5.78 15.48 -0.07
C GLU A 227 6.39 14.12 -0.30
N LYS A 228 7.71 14.09 -0.52
CA LYS A 228 8.45 12.86 -0.80
C LYS A 228 9.50 12.60 0.27
N TRP A 229 9.55 11.33 0.72
CA TRP A 229 10.59 10.78 1.58
C TRP A 229 11.43 9.78 0.81
N ALA A 230 12.72 10.07 0.66
CA ALA A 230 13.67 9.19 0.01
C ALA A 230 14.24 8.18 1.01
N VAL A 231 14.11 6.88 0.72
CA VAL A 231 14.69 5.79 1.52
C VAL A 231 16.04 5.42 0.91
N PRO A 232 17.16 5.65 1.63
CA PRO A 232 18.50 5.35 1.11
C PRO A 232 18.60 3.87 0.73
N TRP A 233 19.20 3.59 -0.44
CA TRP A 233 19.41 2.24 -1.01
C TRP A 233 18.15 1.37 -1.12
N GLY A 234 17.00 1.95 -0.93
CA GLY A 234 15.73 1.25 -1.14
C GLY A 234 15.48 1.03 -2.63
N GLY A 235 15.15 -0.20 -3.01
CA GLY A 235 14.64 -0.53 -4.34
C GLY A 235 13.11 -0.46 -4.40
N HIS A 236 12.54 -0.92 -5.52
CA HIS A 236 11.08 -0.93 -5.73
C HIS A 236 10.34 -1.98 -4.88
N SER A 237 11.00 -3.09 -4.57
CA SER A 237 10.38 -4.27 -3.95
C SER A 237 10.60 -4.34 -2.43
N MET A 238 10.90 -5.53 -1.93
CA MET A 238 10.99 -5.88 -0.51
C MET A 238 11.92 -5.00 0.31
N SER A 239 13.11 -4.68 -0.20
CA SER A 239 14.08 -3.86 0.52
C SER A 239 13.54 -2.47 0.81
N ASN A 240 12.74 -1.91 -0.11
CA ASN A 240 12.10 -0.63 0.08
C ASN A 240 11.10 -0.66 1.25
N ILE A 241 10.24 -1.67 1.32
CA ILE A 241 9.26 -1.82 2.39
C ILE A 241 9.92 -2.04 3.75
N LEU A 242 10.92 -2.91 3.83
CA LEU A 242 11.62 -3.20 5.09
C LEU A 242 12.40 -1.99 5.62
N LEU A 243 13.04 -1.24 4.74
CA LEU A 243 13.81 -0.05 5.10
C LEU A 243 12.93 1.19 5.30
N ALA A 244 11.73 1.20 4.72
CA ALA A 244 10.86 2.37 4.69
C ALA A 244 10.20 2.71 6.03
N GLY A 245 10.12 1.80 7.00
CA GLY A 245 9.35 1.97 8.23
C GLY A 245 9.47 3.33 8.91
N PRO A 246 10.67 3.83 9.25
CA PRO A 246 10.82 5.15 9.88
C PRO A 246 10.40 6.31 8.97
N PHE A 247 10.51 6.16 7.65
CA PHE A 247 10.10 7.16 6.67
C PHE A 247 8.58 7.16 6.53
N VAL A 248 7.95 5.97 6.54
CA VAL A 248 6.49 5.82 6.52
C VAL A 248 5.86 6.47 7.74
N GLU A 249 6.40 6.26 8.95
CA GLU A 249 5.86 6.91 10.15
C GLU A 249 5.90 8.44 10.05
N ARG A 250 7.01 9.02 9.55
CA ARG A 250 7.12 10.46 9.32
C ARG A 250 6.16 10.95 8.25
N ALA A 251 6.02 10.19 7.18
CA ALA A 251 5.09 10.47 6.09
C ALA A 251 3.64 10.48 6.58
N LEU A 252 3.22 9.48 7.35
CA LEU A 252 1.89 9.43 7.97
C LEU A 252 1.67 10.60 8.93
N ALA A 253 2.65 10.93 9.77
CA ALA A 253 2.54 12.06 10.68
C ALA A 253 2.40 13.39 9.92
N TRP A 254 3.01 13.52 8.74
CA TRP A 254 2.87 14.70 7.90
C TRP A 254 1.48 14.80 7.25
N THR A 255 0.89 13.69 6.78
CA THR A 255 -0.47 13.71 6.20
C THR A 255 -1.53 14.13 7.21
N LEU A 256 -1.28 13.97 8.52
CA LEU A 256 -2.19 14.34 9.60
C LEU A 256 -2.03 15.79 10.10
N ARG A 257 -1.05 16.54 9.62
CA ARG A 257 -0.89 17.96 10.00
C ARG A 257 -2.05 18.75 9.39
N ARG A 258 -2.67 19.58 10.18
CA ARG A 258 -3.69 20.56 9.73
C ARG A 258 -3.03 21.82 9.21
#